data_40246c3d712f6bc9d3b42950669fa93e
#
_entry.id   40246c3d712f6bc9d3b42950669fa93e
#
_cell.length_a   1.000
_cell.length_b   1.000
_cell.length_c   1.000
_cell.angle_alpha   90.00
_cell.angle_beta   90.00
_cell.angle_gamma   90.00
#
_symmetry.space_group_name_H-M   'P 1'
#
loop_
_entity.id
_entity.type
_entity.pdbx_description
1 polymer ?
#
loop_
_entity_poly.entity_id
_entity_poly.type
_entity_poly.pdbx_seq_one_letter_code
_entity_poly.pdbx_strand_id
1 'polypeptide(L)'
;MVTIAVTRVPLPVAGRTPSGGVEALDNNDAGARARARAAASQPAFCANSGPTMTCILRSTVQRATLVIAGLAPGLAHAATAVPSIGPVPVDFVLFALTLVGVALLHGRTMQVAVAGLLVIVIWKVLFSPFAEGAGVDGLVAHLAHEWVLVANLFALLLGFALLSKHFEESRVPAWLPALLPDDWKGAFVLLVMIFVLSSFLDNIAAALIGGTIAGVVFRRKLHIGYLAAIVAASNAGGSGSVVGDTTTTMMWIAGVSPLSVVEAYTAAGLALVLFGIPASLQQHRLSPIVRDAPKNLAIDWARVFIVVLILVAAIVVNVYVNVEHPELGDRFPFIGAAVWLAILVCVPLRKPAWGELPGAFRGSVFLLSLVLAASMMPVRALPDASWHVALTLGFVSAVFDNIPLTALALHQGGYDWGFVAFAVGFGGSMIWFGSSAGVALSNLFPESRSVFAWLKGGWHVALAYVVGFLFMLSVIGWHPDQPLRTSQASGVSQAHQPSLARVR
;
A
#
# COMPACT_ATOMS: atom_id res chain seq x y z
N MET A 1 10.29 -0.29 -46.73
CA MET A 1 10.46 0.85 -47.63
C MET A 1 9.14 1.64 -47.62
N VAL A 2 8.98 2.55 -46.67
CA VAL A 2 7.98 3.64 -46.69
C VAL A 2 8.63 4.82 -45.99
N THR A 3 8.88 5.86 -46.75
CA THR A 3 9.53 7.14 -46.43
C THR A 3 8.47 8.04 -45.80
N ILE A 4 8.73 8.61 -44.63
CA ILE A 4 7.91 9.71 -44.09
C ILE A 4 8.77 10.98 -44.02
N ALA A 5 8.31 12.01 -44.72
CA ALA A 5 8.92 13.32 -44.88
C ALA A 5 8.79 14.18 -43.62
N VAL A 6 9.89 14.84 -43.25
CA VAL A 6 9.97 15.85 -42.19
C VAL A 6 9.71 17.23 -42.84
N THR A 7 8.66 17.92 -42.37
CA THR A 7 8.40 19.31 -42.72
C THR A 7 8.88 20.23 -41.59
N ARG A 8 9.84 21.07 -41.88
CA ARG A 8 10.33 22.19 -41.05
C ARG A 8 9.46 23.42 -41.27
N VAL A 9 9.11 24.13 -40.20
CA VAL A 9 8.53 25.48 -40.23
C VAL A 9 9.46 26.46 -39.51
N PRO A 10 9.74 27.65 -40.05
CA PRO A 10 10.80 28.55 -39.58
C PRO A 10 10.33 29.57 -38.53
N LEU A 11 11.30 30.01 -37.72
CA LEU A 11 11.23 31.11 -36.74
C LEU A 11 11.31 32.48 -37.44
N PRO A 12 10.70 33.53 -36.89
CA PRO A 12 11.04 34.90 -37.24
C PRO A 12 11.94 35.61 -36.21
N VAL A 13 12.74 36.49 -36.78
CA VAL A 13 13.87 37.23 -36.30
C VAL A 13 13.49 38.51 -35.51
N ALA A 14 14.41 38.94 -34.64
CA ALA A 14 14.40 40.10 -33.77
C ALA A 14 14.28 41.48 -34.45
N GLY A 15 13.72 42.46 -33.74
CA GLY A 15 13.73 43.88 -34.06
C GLY A 15 13.95 44.78 -32.85
N ARG A 16 14.93 45.61 -32.97
CA ARG A 16 15.65 46.60 -32.15
C ARG A 16 14.81 47.59 -31.35
N THR A 17 15.45 48.03 -30.24
CA THR A 17 15.24 49.25 -29.43
C THR A 17 15.43 50.56 -30.18
N PRO A 18 14.96 51.73 -29.62
CA PRO A 18 15.92 52.66 -29.00
C PRO A 18 15.45 53.39 -27.72
N SER A 19 16.38 53.58 -26.86
CA SER A 19 16.92 54.68 -26.04
C SER A 19 16.14 56.01 -25.87
N GLY A 20 16.19 56.53 -24.64
CA GLY A 20 16.22 57.96 -24.37
C GLY A 20 15.59 58.43 -23.07
N GLY A 21 16.37 59.00 -22.16
CA GLY A 21 16.09 60.21 -21.46
C GLY A 21 16.02 60.21 -19.95
N VAL A 22 17.09 60.66 -19.34
CA VAL A 22 17.34 61.09 -17.97
C VAL A 22 16.40 62.24 -17.56
N GLU A 23 15.89 62.25 -16.30
CA GLU A 23 16.03 63.43 -15.40
C GLU A 23 15.62 63.08 -13.97
N ALA A 24 16.47 63.47 -13.06
CA ALA A 24 16.31 63.41 -11.59
C ALA A 24 15.64 64.67 -11.09
N LEU A 25 14.88 64.62 -9.98
CA LEU A 25 14.86 65.63 -8.91
C LEU A 25 13.95 65.16 -7.72
N ASP A 26 14.62 64.99 -6.66
CA ASP A 26 14.47 65.39 -5.26
C ASP A 26 13.08 65.77 -4.70
N ASN A 27 12.63 65.21 -3.60
CA ASN A 27 12.50 65.78 -2.28
C ASN A 27 11.50 65.03 -1.36
N ASN A 28 11.93 64.88 -0.17
CA ASN A 28 11.30 64.50 1.10
C ASN A 28 9.93 65.11 1.39
N ASP A 29 9.27 64.44 2.32
CA ASP A 29 8.13 64.81 3.16
C ASP A 29 6.75 64.29 2.73
N ALA A 30 6.34 63.18 3.39
CA ALA A 30 4.96 62.92 3.81
C ALA A 30 4.76 61.50 4.38
N GLY A 31 5.56 61.15 5.33
CA GLY A 31 5.40 59.87 6.09
C GLY A 31 4.43 59.99 7.26
N ALA A 32 3.17 60.36 7.11
CA ALA A 32 2.20 60.30 8.20
C ALA A 32 0.71 60.23 7.80
N ARG A 33 0.36 60.16 6.53
CA ARG A 33 -1.07 60.10 6.11
C ARG A 33 -1.47 58.91 5.23
N ALA A 34 -0.61 57.88 5.08
CA ALA A 34 -0.84 56.72 4.22
C ALA A 34 -1.37 55.46 4.95
N ARG A 35 -1.67 55.50 6.24
CA ARG A 35 -2.21 54.33 6.99
C ARG A 35 -3.73 54.26 7.17
N ALA A 36 -4.50 55.20 6.63
CA ALA A 36 -5.96 55.22 6.80
C ALA A 36 -6.77 55.11 5.51
N ARG A 37 -6.15 54.79 4.35
CA ARG A 37 -6.88 54.67 3.06
C ARG A 37 -6.58 53.39 2.28
N ALA A 38 -6.06 52.33 2.90
CA ALA A 38 -5.78 51.02 2.24
C ALA A 38 -6.94 50.01 2.41
N ALA A 39 -8.14 50.44 2.76
CA ALA A 39 -9.30 49.55 2.97
C ALA A 39 -10.40 49.68 1.89
N ALA A 40 -10.20 50.39 0.80
CA ALA A 40 -11.22 50.54 -0.24
C ALA A 40 -10.60 50.79 -1.60
N SER A 41 -9.94 49.77 -2.22
CA SER A 41 -9.78 49.71 -3.68
C SER A 41 -9.60 48.28 -4.11
N GLN A 42 -10.70 47.66 -4.51
CA GLN A 42 -10.66 46.45 -5.33
C GLN A 42 -10.10 46.80 -6.72
N PRO A 43 -9.17 46.03 -7.29
CA PRO A 43 -8.86 46.20 -8.69
C PRO A 43 -9.93 45.49 -9.53
N ALA A 44 -10.68 46.26 -10.28
CA ALA A 44 -11.45 45.82 -11.44
C ALA A 44 -10.49 45.35 -12.54
N PHE A 45 -10.12 44.09 -12.51
CA PHE A 45 -9.31 43.44 -13.55
C PHE A 45 -9.84 42.05 -13.86
N CYS A 46 -11.07 41.93 -14.29
CA CYS A 46 -11.65 40.71 -14.91
C CYS A 46 -12.89 41.09 -15.77
N ALA A 47 -12.72 41.95 -16.74
CA ALA A 47 -13.83 42.33 -17.65
C ALA A 47 -13.44 42.23 -19.11
N ASN A 48 -12.68 41.19 -19.55
CA ASN A 48 -12.62 40.89 -21.01
C ASN A 48 -11.90 39.56 -21.36
N SER A 49 -12.04 38.53 -20.55
CA SER A 49 -11.70 37.17 -20.97
C SER A 49 -12.68 36.21 -20.31
N GLY A 50 -13.34 35.36 -21.08
CA GLY A 50 -14.31 34.41 -20.61
C GLY A 50 -13.76 33.53 -19.45
N PRO A 51 -14.63 32.89 -18.64
CA PRO A 51 -14.22 32.25 -17.39
C PRO A 51 -13.25 31.09 -17.67
N THR A 52 -11.95 31.34 -17.50
CA THR A 52 -10.96 30.29 -17.51
C THR A 52 -11.13 29.44 -16.24
N MET A 53 -11.01 28.13 -16.39
CA MET A 53 -11.18 27.10 -15.35
C MET A 53 -10.42 27.41 -14.04
N THR A 54 -9.33 28.18 -14.12
CA THR A 54 -8.54 28.68 -12.99
C THR A 54 -9.23 29.76 -12.17
N CYS A 55 -10.07 30.61 -12.77
CA CYS A 55 -10.79 31.67 -12.08
C CYS A 55 -12.00 31.10 -11.30
N ILE A 56 -12.67 30.09 -11.87
CA ILE A 56 -13.78 29.36 -11.22
C ILE A 56 -13.26 28.56 -10.02
N LEU A 57 -12.11 27.88 -10.18
CA LEU A 57 -11.50 27.10 -9.08
C LEU A 57 -11.08 28.03 -7.92
N ARG A 58 -10.48 29.18 -8.20
CA ARG A 58 -10.07 30.15 -7.17
C ARG A 58 -11.24 30.77 -6.43
N SER A 59 -12.33 31.09 -7.11
CA SER A 59 -13.53 31.66 -6.49
C SER A 59 -14.30 30.62 -5.67
N THR A 60 -14.29 29.35 -6.10
CA THR A 60 -14.93 28.24 -5.38
C THR A 60 -14.13 27.86 -4.12
N VAL A 61 -12.81 27.83 -4.21
CA VAL A 61 -11.92 27.58 -3.07
C VAL A 61 -12.01 28.72 -2.06
N GLN A 62 -12.01 29.99 -2.49
CA GLN A 62 -12.16 31.14 -1.58
C GLN A 62 -13.54 31.21 -0.91
N ARG A 63 -14.61 30.82 -1.62
CA ARG A 63 -15.96 30.73 -1.01
C ARG A 63 -16.07 29.55 -0.05
N ALA A 64 -15.47 28.39 -0.37
CA ALA A 64 -15.39 27.26 0.53
C ALA A 64 -14.59 27.59 1.81
N THR A 65 -13.47 28.30 1.67
CA THR A 65 -12.64 28.72 2.82
C THR A 65 -13.37 29.74 3.72
N LEU A 66 -14.15 30.66 3.14
CA LEU A 66 -14.95 31.61 3.90
C LEU A 66 -16.17 30.97 4.61
N VAL A 67 -16.79 29.96 3.99
CA VAL A 67 -17.88 29.18 4.61
C VAL A 67 -17.34 28.31 5.75
N ILE A 68 -16.18 27.70 5.56
CA ILE A 68 -15.53 26.90 6.61
C ILE A 68 -15.04 27.78 7.77
N ALA A 69 -14.46 28.95 7.48
CA ALA A 69 -14.01 29.90 8.49
C ALA A 69 -15.18 30.56 9.28
N GLY A 70 -16.36 30.67 8.67
CA GLY A 70 -17.57 31.23 9.34
C GLY A 70 -18.29 30.20 10.22
N LEU A 71 -18.07 28.92 10.04
CA LEU A 71 -18.66 27.84 10.85
C LEU A 71 -17.76 27.41 12.03
N ALA A 72 -16.50 27.81 12.04
CA ALA A 72 -15.50 27.38 13.02
C ALA A 72 -15.73 27.78 14.48
N PRO A 73 -16.31 28.93 14.83
CA PRO A 73 -16.47 29.31 16.26
C PRO A 73 -17.60 28.61 17.00
N GLY A 74 -18.58 28.03 16.30
CA GLY A 74 -19.77 27.43 16.93
C GLY A 74 -19.71 25.92 17.16
N LEU A 75 -18.79 25.22 16.53
CA LEU A 75 -18.74 23.72 16.52
C LEU A 75 -17.62 23.12 17.41
N ALA A 76 -16.79 23.96 18.02
CA ALA A 76 -15.65 23.54 18.83
C ALA A 76 -15.99 22.88 20.19
N HIS A 77 -17.25 22.71 20.54
CA HIS A 77 -17.66 22.27 21.89
C HIS A 77 -18.45 20.93 21.94
N ALA A 78 -18.59 20.15 20.88
CA ALA A 78 -19.55 19.04 20.89
C ALA A 78 -19.02 17.61 20.58
N ALA A 79 -17.74 17.38 20.43
CA ALA A 79 -17.26 16.05 20.02
C ALA A 79 -16.51 15.31 21.14
N THR A 80 -17.17 15.01 22.26
CA THR A 80 -16.66 14.05 23.27
C THR A 80 -17.15 12.62 23.01
N ALA A 81 -18.17 12.43 22.18
CA ALA A 81 -18.70 11.12 21.81
C ALA A 81 -18.59 10.89 20.30
N VAL A 82 -18.17 9.70 19.89
CA VAL A 82 -18.13 9.29 18.48
C VAL A 82 -19.56 9.12 17.95
N PRO A 83 -19.99 9.88 16.93
CA PRO A 83 -21.32 9.71 16.36
C PRO A 83 -21.50 8.29 15.80
N SER A 84 -22.63 7.62 16.12
CA SER A 84 -22.88 6.24 15.74
C SER A 84 -24.29 6.04 15.18
N ILE A 85 -24.43 5.07 14.27
CA ILE A 85 -25.70 4.55 13.75
C ILE A 85 -25.94 3.19 14.41
N GLY A 86 -26.75 3.17 15.47
CA GLY A 86 -26.88 1.99 16.33
C GLY A 86 -25.52 1.67 17.02
N PRO A 87 -25.03 0.43 16.96
CA PRO A 87 -23.78 0.06 17.58
C PRO A 87 -22.52 0.45 16.75
N VAL A 88 -22.69 0.93 15.51
CA VAL A 88 -21.57 1.15 14.56
C VAL A 88 -21.25 2.63 14.47
N PRO A 89 -20.01 3.07 14.77
CA PRO A 89 -19.54 4.42 14.52
C PRO A 89 -19.67 4.81 13.04
N VAL A 90 -20.07 6.05 12.75
CA VAL A 90 -20.21 6.57 11.37
C VAL A 90 -18.86 6.53 10.63
N ASP A 91 -17.76 6.70 11.35
CA ASP A 91 -16.40 6.57 10.82
C ASP A 91 -16.21 5.24 10.06
N PHE A 92 -16.61 4.11 10.67
CA PHE A 92 -16.54 2.80 10.01
C PHE A 92 -17.49 2.67 8.82
N VAL A 93 -18.66 3.33 8.86
CA VAL A 93 -19.58 3.34 7.70
C VAL A 93 -18.93 4.06 6.52
N LEU A 94 -18.32 5.22 6.75
CA LEU A 94 -17.61 5.98 5.71
C LEU A 94 -16.41 5.20 5.17
N PHE A 95 -15.66 4.55 6.06
CA PHE A 95 -14.53 3.71 5.67
C PHE A 95 -15.00 2.49 4.83
N ALA A 96 -16.03 1.78 5.28
CA ALA A 96 -16.61 0.66 4.52
C ALA A 96 -17.13 1.10 3.15
N LEU A 97 -17.80 2.26 3.05
CA LEU A 97 -18.25 2.84 1.77
C LEU A 97 -17.06 3.16 0.86
N THR A 98 -15.96 3.65 1.41
CA THR A 98 -14.71 3.88 0.66
C THR A 98 -14.17 2.57 0.10
N LEU A 99 -14.09 1.51 0.92
CA LEU A 99 -13.63 0.18 0.47
C LEU A 99 -14.55 -0.43 -0.58
N VAL A 100 -15.87 -0.34 -0.40
CA VAL A 100 -16.86 -0.77 -1.40
C VAL A 100 -16.70 0.04 -2.69
N GLY A 101 -16.50 1.35 -2.60
CA GLY A 101 -16.25 2.21 -3.75
C GLY A 101 -14.98 1.78 -4.53
N VAL A 102 -13.90 1.46 -3.84
CA VAL A 102 -12.67 0.92 -4.43
C VAL A 102 -12.93 -0.43 -5.11
N ALA A 103 -13.66 -1.33 -4.44
CA ALA A 103 -14.01 -2.63 -4.97
C ALA A 103 -14.93 -2.57 -6.21
N LEU A 104 -15.81 -1.59 -6.32
CA LEU A 104 -16.72 -1.42 -7.45
C LEU A 104 -16.09 -0.63 -8.61
N LEU A 105 -15.22 0.34 -8.32
CA LEU A 105 -14.66 1.28 -9.30
C LEU A 105 -13.17 0.99 -9.59
N HIS A 106 -12.84 -0.27 -9.95
CA HIS A 106 -11.47 -0.74 -10.18
C HIS A 106 -10.63 0.12 -11.14
N GLY A 107 -11.24 0.81 -12.11
CA GLY A 107 -10.54 1.70 -13.03
C GLY A 107 -10.14 3.05 -12.42
N ARG A 108 -10.61 3.38 -11.20
CA ARG A 108 -10.41 4.68 -10.53
C ARG A 108 -10.08 4.54 -9.05
N THR A 109 -9.43 3.46 -8.66
CA THR A 109 -9.16 3.10 -7.26
C THR A 109 -8.48 4.23 -6.49
N MET A 110 -7.45 4.87 -7.06
CA MET A 110 -6.74 5.98 -6.43
C MET A 110 -7.66 7.19 -6.16
N GLN A 111 -8.48 7.58 -7.15
CA GLN A 111 -9.40 8.71 -6.97
C GLN A 111 -10.44 8.43 -5.89
N VAL A 112 -10.96 7.21 -5.84
CA VAL A 112 -11.95 6.79 -4.84
C VAL A 112 -11.33 6.77 -3.44
N ALA A 113 -10.13 6.21 -3.28
CA ALA A 113 -9.44 6.15 -2.00
C ALA A 113 -9.09 7.56 -1.47
N VAL A 114 -8.57 8.43 -2.34
CA VAL A 114 -8.27 9.84 -1.97
C VAL A 114 -9.56 10.60 -1.60
N ALA A 115 -10.63 10.43 -2.39
CA ALA A 115 -11.93 11.08 -2.09
C ALA A 115 -12.51 10.55 -0.77
N GLY A 116 -12.45 9.23 -0.53
CA GLY A 116 -12.89 8.62 0.72
C GLY A 116 -12.08 9.13 1.92
N LEU A 117 -10.76 9.19 1.81
CA LEU A 117 -9.89 9.78 2.84
C LEU A 117 -10.30 11.24 3.14
N LEU A 118 -10.50 12.06 2.11
CA LEU A 118 -10.90 13.45 2.31
C LEU A 118 -12.26 13.56 3.01
N VAL A 119 -13.24 12.73 2.65
CA VAL A 119 -14.55 12.68 3.31
C VAL A 119 -14.39 12.28 4.79
N ILE A 120 -13.59 11.27 5.09
CA ILE A 120 -13.31 10.82 6.46
C ILE A 120 -12.60 11.92 7.25
N VAL A 121 -11.59 12.59 6.70
CA VAL A 121 -10.89 13.71 7.37
C VAL A 121 -11.84 14.85 7.68
N ILE A 122 -12.67 15.27 6.72
CA ILE A 122 -13.66 16.33 6.92
C ILE A 122 -14.66 15.91 8.01
N TRP A 123 -15.16 14.68 7.96
CA TRP A 123 -16.05 14.15 8.97
C TRP A 123 -15.42 14.17 10.37
N LYS A 124 -14.19 13.69 10.49
CA LYS A 124 -13.46 13.64 11.77
C LYS A 124 -13.20 15.04 12.33
N VAL A 125 -12.75 15.97 11.50
CA VAL A 125 -12.51 17.36 11.93
C VAL A 125 -13.78 18.04 12.44
N LEU A 126 -14.94 17.74 11.85
CA LEU A 126 -16.19 18.43 12.18
C LEU A 126 -17.03 17.71 13.25
N PHE A 127 -17.02 16.38 13.30
CA PHE A 127 -18.02 15.60 14.03
C PHE A 127 -17.47 14.50 14.92
N SER A 128 -16.22 14.02 14.72
CA SER A 128 -15.66 12.89 15.45
C SER A 128 -14.22 13.19 15.89
N PRO A 129 -13.80 12.85 17.11
CA PRO A 129 -12.44 13.10 17.55
C PRO A 129 -11.45 12.10 16.90
N PHE A 130 -10.20 12.55 16.75
CA PHE A 130 -9.05 11.65 16.54
C PHE A 130 -8.60 11.05 17.87
N ALA A 131 -7.72 10.07 17.84
CA ALA A 131 -7.14 9.51 19.06
C ALA A 131 -6.35 10.56 19.88
N GLU A 132 -5.72 11.49 19.18
CA GLU A 132 -4.87 12.56 19.74
C GLU A 132 -5.65 13.84 20.12
N GLY A 133 -6.91 13.96 19.70
CA GLY A 133 -7.73 15.14 19.99
C GLY A 133 -8.84 15.40 18.98
N ALA A 134 -9.52 16.54 19.12
CA ALA A 134 -10.63 16.93 18.25
C ALA A 134 -10.24 18.07 17.28
N GLY A 135 -10.97 18.15 16.17
CA GLY A 135 -10.83 19.26 15.22
C GLY A 135 -9.53 19.25 14.43
N VAL A 136 -9.08 20.44 14.01
CA VAL A 136 -7.86 20.59 13.20
C VAL A 136 -6.60 20.25 14.01
N ASP A 137 -6.57 20.59 15.28
CA ASP A 137 -5.42 20.31 16.16
C ASP A 137 -5.25 18.78 16.33
N GLY A 138 -6.36 18.03 16.49
CA GLY A 138 -6.35 16.58 16.49
C GLY A 138 -5.84 15.99 15.18
N LEU A 139 -6.25 16.55 14.02
CA LEU A 139 -5.74 16.13 12.72
C LEU A 139 -4.22 16.34 12.60
N VAL A 140 -3.72 17.51 13.02
CA VAL A 140 -2.28 17.84 12.95
C VAL A 140 -1.49 16.90 13.85
N ALA A 141 -1.96 16.64 15.07
CA ALA A 141 -1.32 15.73 16.02
C ALA A 141 -1.32 14.29 15.48
N HIS A 142 -2.43 13.82 14.89
CA HIS A 142 -2.53 12.51 14.28
C HIS A 142 -1.54 12.36 13.10
N LEU A 143 -1.50 13.31 12.18
CA LEU A 143 -0.56 13.29 11.06
C LEU A 143 0.90 13.38 11.53
N ALA A 144 1.18 14.14 12.60
CA ALA A 144 2.51 14.19 13.21
C ALA A 144 2.90 12.89 13.91
N HIS A 145 1.95 12.04 14.30
CA HIS A 145 2.20 10.69 14.82
C HIS A 145 2.47 9.69 13.68
N GLU A 146 1.68 9.74 12.63
CA GLU A 146 1.68 8.76 11.55
C GLU A 146 2.76 9.00 10.46
N TRP A 147 3.39 10.18 10.40
CA TRP A 147 4.19 10.60 9.24
C TRP A 147 5.38 9.68 8.95
N VAL A 148 6.03 9.12 9.99
CA VAL A 148 7.21 8.26 9.79
C VAL A 148 6.81 6.93 9.16
N LEU A 149 5.72 6.32 9.64
CA LEU A 149 5.17 5.08 9.07
C LEU A 149 4.77 5.30 7.61
N VAL A 150 4.03 6.37 7.34
CA VAL A 150 3.56 6.73 5.99
C VAL A 150 4.74 7.01 5.05
N ALA A 151 5.75 7.76 5.50
CA ALA A 151 6.93 8.08 4.71
C ALA A 151 7.80 6.84 4.44
N ASN A 152 8.02 5.97 5.44
CA ASN A 152 8.70 4.69 5.25
C ASN A 152 7.97 3.83 4.23
N LEU A 153 6.66 3.63 4.41
CA LEU A 153 5.86 2.80 3.53
C LEU A 153 5.86 3.36 2.09
N PHE A 154 5.72 4.67 1.93
CA PHE A 154 5.81 5.32 0.62
C PHE A 154 7.15 5.08 -0.07
N ALA A 155 8.25 5.32 0.65
CA ALA A 155 9.59 5.12 0.11
C ALA A 155 9.85 3.65 -0.26
N LEU A 156 9.40 2.70 0.59
CA LEU A 156 9.53 1.27 0.33
C LEU A 156 8.71 0.82 -0.89
N LEU A 157 7.45 1.25 -1.02
CA LEU A 157 6.62 0.91 -2.18
C LEU A 157 7.26 1.36 -3.50
N LEU A 158 7.81 2.57 -3.55
CA LEU A 158 8.52 3.07 -4.73
C LEU A 158 9.84 2.31 -4.95
N GLY A 159 10.60 2.06 -3.89
CA GLY A 159 11.87 1.34 -3.97
C GLY A 159 11.70 -0.11 -4.39
N PHE A 160 10.70 -0.80 -3.86
CA PHE A 160 10.41 -2.20 -4.21
C PHE A 160 9.85 -2.35 -5.62
N ALA A 161 9.17 -1.36 -6.18
CA ALA A 161 8.81 -1.36 -7.60
C ALA A 161 10.06 -1.36 -8.50
N LEU A 162 11.09 -0.57 -8.15
CA LEU A 162 12.37 -0.59 -8.87
C LEU A 162 13.14 -1.89 -8.65
N LEU A 163 13.13 -2.43 -7.42
CA LEU A 163 13.72 -3.73 -7.09
C LEU A 163 13.09 -4.85 -7.91
N SER A 164 11.76 -4.93 -7.95
CA SER A 164 11.03 -5.93 -8.72
C SER A 164 11.40 -5.87 -10.20
N LYS A 165 11.57 -4.66 -10.75
CA LYS A 165 12.00 -4.48 -12.15
C LYS A 165 13.46 -4.91 -12.37
N HIS A 166 14.36 -4.63 -11.42
CA HIS A 166 15.72 -5.18 -11.47
C HIS A 166 15.73 -6.70 -11.50
N PHE A 167 14.86 -7.35 -10.71
CA PHE A 167 14.74 -8.80 -10.70
C PHE A 167 14.18 -9.33 -12.03
N GLU A 168 13.13 -8.72 -12.56
CA GLU A 168 12.56 -9.07 -13.86
C GLU A 168 13.62 -8.99 -14.97
N GLU A 169 14.36 -7.87 -15.03
CA GLU A 169 15.40 -7.62 -16.03
C GLU A 169 16.68 -8.45 -15.81
N SER A 170 16.84 -9.11 -14.65
CA SER A 170 17.94 -10.06 -14.41
C SER A 170 17.88 -11.31 -15.28
N ARG A 171 16.73 -11.58 -15.92
CA ARG A 171 16.40 -12.77 -16.70
C ARG A 171 16.31 -14.07 -15.89
N VAL A 172 16.43 -14.00 -14.56
CA VAL A 172 16.16 -15.16 -13.69
C VAL A 172 14.75 -15.69 -13.94
N PRO A 173 13.67 -14.85 -13.98
CA PRO A 173 12.33 -15.35 -14.26
C PRO A 173 12.19 -16.09 -15.59
N ALA A 174 12.90 -15.65 -16.63
CA ALA A 174 12.87 -16.27 -17.95
C ALA A 174 13.60 -17.64 -18.01
N TRP A 175 14.48 -17.92 -17.04
CA TRP A 175 15.18 -19.20 -16.92
C TRP A 175 14.36 -20.24 -16.14
N LEU A 176 13.44 -19.82 -15.28
CA LEU A 176 12.65 -20.70 -14.42
C LEU A 176 11.84 -21.79 -15.18
N PRO A 177 11.27 -21.57 -16.38
CA PRO A 177 10.58 -22.60 -17.15
C PRO A 177 11.43 -23.84 -17.44
N ALA A 178 12.76 -23.69 -17.52
CA ALA A 178 13.68 -24.80 -17.77
C ALA A 178 13.72 -25.83 -16.63
N LEU A 179 13.30 -25.43 -15.42
CA LEU A 179 13.28 -26.29 -14.23
C LEU A 179 11.98 -27.10 -14.08
N LEU A 180 10.95 -26.79 -14.88
CA LEU A 180 9.62 -27.37 -14.69
C LEU A 180 9.56 -28.81 -15.24
N PRO A 181 9.06 -29.82 -14.48
CA PRO A 181 8.68 -31.13 -15.01
C PRO A 181 7.57 -31.05 -16.06
N ASP A 182 7.47 -32.06 -16.94
CA ASP A 182 6.49 -32.08 -18.04
C ASP A 182 5.09 -32.54 -17.64
N ASP A 183 4.95 -33.06 -16.41
CA ASP A 183 3.69 -33.54 -15.86
C ASP A 183 2.98 -32.48 -14.99
N TRP A 184 1.92 -32.86 -14.29
CA TRP A 184 1.21 -31.98 -13.36
C TRP A 184 2.11 -31.40 -12.25
N LYS A 185 3.22 -32.10 -11.94
CA LYS A 185 4.18 -31.60 -10.93
C LYS A 185 4.86 -30.32 -11.40
N GLY A 186 5.05 -30.14 -12.72
CA GLY A 186 5.60 -28.90 -13.24
C GLY A 186 4.70 -27.70 -12.98
N ALA A 187 3.39 -27.86 -13.08
CA ALA A 187 2.46 -26.83 -12.66
C ALA A 187 2.55 -26.56 -11.15
N PHE A 188 2.71 -27.59 -10.32
CA PHE A 188 2.89 -27.43 -8.87
C PHE A 188 4.23 -26.77 -8.52
N VAL A 189 5.32 -27.18 -9.17
CA VAL A 189 6.65 -26.57 -8.99
C VAL A 189 6.60 -25.08 -9.34
N LEU A 190 5.87 -24.69 -10.39
CA LEU A 190 5.70 -23.25 -10.70
C LEU A 190 5.00 -22.50 -9.55
N LEU A 191 3.99 -23.08 -8.90
CA LEU A 191 3.35 -22.47 -7.72
C LEU A 191 4.33 -22.38 -6.53
N VAL A 192 5.13 -23.41 -6.29
CA VAL A 192 6.20 -23.38 -5.27
C VAL A 192 7.20 -22.27 -5.57
N MET A 193 7.60 -22.11 -6.84
CA MET A 193 8.52 -21.04 -7.25
C MET A 193 7.91 -19.65 -7.03
N ILE A 194 6.63 -19.45 -7.33
CA ILE A 194 5.92 -18.19 -7.06
C ILE A 194 5.88 -17.93 -5.56
N PHE A 195 5.58 -18.93 -4.74
CA PHE A 195 5.59 -18.84 -3.28
C PHE A 195 6.96 -18.41 -2.76
N VAL A 196 8.04 -19.06 -3.21
CA VAL A 196 9.41 -18.70 -2.80
C VAL A 196 9.77 -17.30 -3.30
N LEU A 197 9.45 -16.96 -4.55
CA LEU A 197 9.72 -15.61 -5.06
C LEU A 197 9.00 -14.53 -4.26
N SER A 198 7.76 -14.76 -3.89
CA SER A 198 6.98 -13.81 -3.11
C SER A 198 7.48 -13.63 -1.67
N SER A 199 8.30 -14.55 -1.17
CA SER A 199 8.97 -14.35 0.13
C SER A 199 10.06 -13.27 0.08
N PHE A 200 10.52 -12.87 -1.11
CA PHE A 200 11.60 -11.88 -1.31
C PHE A 200 11.18 -10.72 -2.21
N LEU A 201 10.12 -10.88 -2.98
CA LEU A 201 9.56 -9.86 -3.85
C LEU A 201 8.14 -9.58 -3.42
N ASP A 202 7.68 -8.36 -3.72
CA ASP A 202 6.28 -8.00 -3.54
C ASP A 202 5.34 -9.02 -4.22
N ASN A 203 4.24 -9.36 -3.54
CA ASN A 203 3.27 -10.35 -3.99
C ASN A 203 2.69 -10.05 -5.37
N ILE A 204 2.51 -8.77 -5.73
CA ILE A 204 2.04 -8.35 -7.06
C ILE A 204 3.06 -8.76 -8.12
N ALA A 205 4.34 -8.48 -7.89
CA ALA A 205 5.41 -8.82 -8.83
C ALA A 205 5.54 -10.35 -8.98
N ALA A 206 5.50 -11.10 -7.88
CA ALA A 206 5.55 -12.56 -7.90
C ALA A 206 4.38 -13.17 -8.69
N ALA A 207 3.15 -12.66 -8.50
CA ALA A 207 1.96 -13.10 -9.24
C ALA A 207 2.06 -12.78 -10.74
N LEU A 208 2.55 -11.58 -11.12
CA LEU A 208 2.72 -11.18 -12.52
C LEU A 208 3.80 -12.00 -13.22
N ILE A 209 4.94 -12.24 -12.57
CA ILE A 209 6.01 -13.09 -13.08
C ILE A 209 5.48 -14.52 -13.27
N GLY A 210 4.86 -15.09 -12.24
CA GLY A 210 4.28 -16.43 -12.29
C GLY A 210 3.19 -16.57 -13.36
N GLY A 211 2.31 -15.57 -13.47
CA GLY A 211 1.27 -15.52 -14.49
C GLY A 211 1.84 -15.42 -15.91
N THR A 212 2.88 -14.62 -16.11
CA THR A 212 3.58 -14.50 -17.40
C THR A 212 4.22 -15.83 -17.79
N ILE A 213 4.94 -16.48 -16.86
CA ILE A 213 5.55 -17.80 -17.08
C ILE A 213 4.46 -18.82 -17.42
N ALA A 214 3.38 -18.87 -16.61
CA ALA A 214 2.25 -19.77 -16.85
C ALA A 214 1.61 -19.52 -18.22
N GLY A 215 1.46 -18.25 -18.63
CA GLY A 215 0.96 -17.88 -19.96
C GLY A 215 1.81 -18.44 -21.11
N VAL A 216 3.13 -18.48 -20.93
CA VAL A 216 4.06 -19.06 -21.91
C VAL A 216 3.97 -20.58 -21.91
N VAL A 217 4.20 -21.23 -20.76
CA VAL A 217 4.32 -22.69 -20.66
C VAL A 217 3.01 -23.45 -20.93
N PHE A 218 1.85 -22.80 -20.71
CA PHE A 218 0.52 -23.34 -21.00
C PHE A 218 -0.12 -22.73 -22.26
N ARG A 219 0.65 -22.02 -23.10
CA ARG A 219 0.18 -21.40 -24.35
C ARG A 219 -1.08 -20.54 -24.17
N ARG A 220 -1.14 -19.76 -23.09
CA ARG A 220 -2.27 -18.94 -22.69
C ARG A 220 -3.59 -19.71 -22.43
N LYS A 221 -3.56 -21.03 -22.31
CA LYS A 221 -4.69 -21.85 -21.93
C LYS A 221 -4.62 -22.14 -20.42
N LEU A 222 -5.10 -21.19 -19.61
CA LEU A 222 -5.04 -21.28 -18.16
C LEU A 222 -6.42 -21.57 -17.56
N HIS A 223 -6.46 -22.52 -16.63
CA HIS A 223 -7.67 -22.80 -15.85
C HIS A 223 -7.85 -21.70 -14.78
N ILE A 224 -9.07 -21.22 -14.56
CA ILE A 224 -9.34 -20.15 -13.58
C ILE A 224 -8.89 -20.55 -12.17
N GLY A 225 -9.08 -21.82 -11.78
CA GLY A 225 -8.57 -22.35 -10.51
C GLY A 225 -7.05 -22.31 -10.39
N TYR A 226 -6.31 -22.43 -11.52
CA TYR A 226 -4.87 -22.27 -11.51
C TYR A 226 -4.43 -20.81 -11.43
N LEU A 227 -5.18 -19.87 -12.05
CA LEU A 227 -4.98 -18.44 -11.85
C LEU A 227 -5.22 -18.04 -10.38
N ALA A 228 -6.26 -18.59 -9.76
CA ALA A 228 -6.51 -18.41 -8.32
C ALA A 228 -5.34 -18.96 -7.47
N ALA A 229 -4.78 -20.11 -7.86
CA ALA A 229 -3.63 -20.70 -7.16
C ALA A 229 -2.35 -19.88 -7.34
N ILE A 230 -2.13 -19.21 -8.48
CA ILE A 230 -1.00 -18.27 -8.67
C ILE A 230 -1.10 -17.12 -7.68
N VAL A 231 -2.28 -16.49 -7.55
CA VAL A 231 -2.52 -15.43 -6.57
C VAL A 231 -2.37 -15.96 -5.14
N ALA A 232 -2.91 -17.14 -4.86
CA ALA A 232 -2.79 -17.78 -3.56
C ALA A 232 -1.33 -18.10 -3.20
N ALA A 233 -0.53 -18.57 -4.15
CA ALA A 233 0.89 -18.87 -3.94
C ALA A 233 1.70 -17.59 -3.67
N SER A 234 1.40 -16.48 -4.40
CA SER A 234 2.08 -15.21 -4.17
C SER A 234 1.70 -14.61 -2.81
N ASN A 235 0.43 -14.58 -2.45
CA ASN A 235 -0.01 -14.05 -1.17
C ASN A 235 0.46 -14.92 0.01
N ALA A 236 0.41 -16.26 -0.13
CA ALA A 236 0.92 -17.19 0.88
C ALA A 236 2.43 -17.06 1.12
N GLY A 237 3.21 -16.91 0.03
CA GLY A 237 4.66 -16.71 0.12
C GLY A 237 5.03 -15.37 0.77
N GLY A 238 4.25 -14.32 0.50
CA GLY A 238 4.43 -13.00 1.12
C GLY A 238 4.04 -12.96 2.59
N SER A 239 3.00 -13.73 2.99
CA SER A 239 2.42 -13.64 4.34
C SER A 239 3.37 -14.04 5.47
N GLY A 240 4.38 -14.88 5.22
CA GLY A 240 5.38 -15.28 6.21
C GLY A 240 6.70 -14.49 6.12
N SER A 241 6.79 -13.48 5.25
CA SER A 241 7.99 -12.68 5.05
C SER A 241 7.73 -11.20 5.28
N VAL A 242 8.56 -10.55 6.06
CA VAL A 242 8.44 -9.10 6.34
C VAL A 242 8.76 -8.18 5.15
N VAL A 243 9.25 -8.74 4.04
CA VAL A 243 9.57 -8.00 2.80
C VAL A 243 8.76 -8.49 1.59
N GLY A 244 8.04 -9.60 1.72
CA GLY A 244 7.33 -10.25 0.61
C GLY A 244 5.92 -9.73 0.36
N ASP A 245 5.33 -9.01 1.32
CA ASP A 245 4.00 -8.40 1.19
C ASP A 245 4.00 -7.03 1.86
N THR A 246 3.28 -6.08 1.30
CA THR A 246 3.10 -4.74 1.87
C THR A 246 2.49 -4.80 3.28
N THR A 247 1.60 -5.75 3.55
CA THR A 247 0.96 -5.94 4.87
C THR A 247 1.96 -6.33 5.94
N THR A 248 2.80 -7.30 5.67
CA THR A 248 3.85 -7.75 6.60
C THR A 248 4.98 -6.75 6.72
N THR A 249 5.31 -6.04 5.65
CA THR A 249 6.23 -4.89 5.69
C THR A 249 5.71 -3.80 6.62
N MET A 250 4.41 -3.50 6.56
CA MET A 250 3.77 -2.51 7.45
C MET A 250 3.78 -2.98 8.91
N MET A 251 3.50 -4.26 9.19
CA MET A 251 3.65 -4.84 10.52
C MET A 251 5.07 -4.67 11.05
N TRP A 252 6.07 -4.94 10.22
CA TRP A 252 7.48 -4.82 10.57
C TRP A 252 7.89 -3.38 10.86
N ILE A 253 7.47 -2.41 10.04
CA ILE A 253 7.68 -0.98 10.30
C ILE A 253 7.03 -0.55 11.62
N ALA A 254 5.86 -1.08 11.94
CA ALA A 254 5.15 -0.83 13.19
C ALA A 254 5.80 -1.51 14.41
N GLY A 255 6.88 -2.28 14.25
CA GLY A 255 7.63 -2.92 15.33
C GLY A 255 7.18 -4.33 15.69
N VAL A 256 6.37 -4.99 14.83
CA VAL A 256 6.07 -6.41 14.99
C VAL A 256 7.33 -7.24 14.74
N SER A 257 7.56 -8.25 15.58
CA SER A 257 8.72 -9.15 15.45
C SER A 257 8.68 -9.91 14.10
N PRO A 258 9.78 -9.94 13.34
CA PRO A 258 9.88 -10.80 12.16
C PRO A 258 9.59 -12.28 12.46
N LEU A 259 9.94 -12.76 13.66
CA LEU A 259 9.73 -14.15 14.04
C LEU A 259 8.23 -14.48 14.17
N SER A 260 7.42 -13.56 14.73
CA SER A 260 5.97 -13.72 14.79
C SER A 260 5.34 -13.78 13.38
N VAL A 261 5.86 -12.98 12.42
CA VAL A 261 5.39 -13.03 11.02
C VAL A 261 5.76 -14.35 10.34
N VAL A 262 6.98 -14.87 10.60
CA VAL A 262 7.47 -16.16 10.03
C VAL A 262 6.57 -17.34 10.41
N GLU A 263 5.90 -17.29 11.55
CA GLU A 263 4.95 -18.32 11.98
C GLU A 263 3.82 -18.57 10.96
N ALA A 264 3.45 -17.52 10.19
CA ALA A 264 2.46 -17.65 9.13
C ALA A 264 2.83 -18.71 8.05
N TYR A 265 4.13 -19.03 7.88
CA TYR A 265 4.55 -20.09 6.97
C TYR A 265 4.07 -21.49 7.39
N THR A 266 3.73 -21.70 8.65
CA THR A 266 3.13 -22.95 9.13
C THR A 266 1.77 -23.19 8.45
N ALA A 267 0.92 -22.16 8.38
CA ALA A 267 -0.35 -22.23 7.68
C ALA A 267 -0.15 -22.16 6.15
N ALA A 268 0.70 -21.24 5.68
CA ALA A 268 0.92 -20.98 4.26
C ALA A 268 1.53 -22.18 3.52
N GLY A 269 2.47 -22.89 4.16
CA GLY A 269 3.08 -24.10 3.60
C GLY A 269 2.08 -25.24 3.42
N LEU A 270 1.23 -25.49 4.44
CA LEU A 270 0.15 -26.47 4.31
C LEU A 270 -0.87 -26.03 3.25
N ALA A 271 -1.26 -24.75 3.27
CA ALA A 271 -2.20 -24.21 2.30
C ALA A 271 -1.69 -24.39 0.86
N LEU A 272 -0.39 -24.15 0.59
CA LEU A 272 0.24 -24.36 -0.72
C LEU A 272 0.04 -25.79 -1.24
N VAL A 273 0.16 -26.78 -0.38
CA VAL A 273 -0.07 -28.19 -0.75
C VAL A 273 -1.55 -28.41 -1.05
N LEU A 274 -2.45 -27.92 -0.19
CA LEU A 274 -3.89 -28.13 -0.28
C LEU A 274 -4.51 -27.47 -1.52
N PHE A 275 -4.11 -26.26 -1.87
CA PHE A 275 -4.64 -25.62 -3.08
C PHE A 275 -3.80 -25.95 -4.32
N GLY A 276 -2.50 -26.11 -4.16
CA GLY A 276 -1.57 -26.25 -5.29
C GLY A 276 -1.72 -27.56 -6.05
N ILE A 277 -1.93 -28.70 -5.35
CA ILE A 277 -2.12 -29.99 -6.01
C ILE A 277 -3.41 -30.01 -6.83
N PRO A 278 -4.61 -29.68 -6.30
CA PRO A 278 -5.82 -29.66 -7.10
C PRO A 278 -5.75 -28.69 -8.30
N ALA A 279 -5.19 -27.48 -8.09
CA ALA A 279 -5.02 -26.50 -9.14
C ALA A 279 -4.11 -27.01 -10.27
N SER A 280 -2.99 -27.65 -9.91
CA SER A 280 -2.02 -28.22 -10.86
C SER A 280 -2.63 -29.36 -11.67
N LEU A 281 -3.43 -30.21 -11.05
CA LEU A 281 -4.17 -31.26 -11.73
C LEU A 281 -5.24 -30.71 -12.67
N GLN A 282 -5.98 -29.66 -12.26
CA GLN A 282 -6.94 -28.95 -13.12
C GLN A 282 -6.25 -28.36 -14.35
N GLN A 283 -5.10 -27.70 -14.14
CA GLN A 283 -4.33 -27.09 -15.21
C GLN A 283 -3.77 -28.14 -16.18
N HIS A 284 -3.19 -29.20 -15.68
CA HIS A 284 -2.63 -30.28 -16.50
C HIS A 284 -3.68 -30.95 -17.38
N ARG A 285 -4.90 -31.15 -16.85
CA ARG A 285 -6.04 -31.70 -17.63
C ARG A 285 -6.51 -30.75 -18.73
N LEU A 286 -6.42 -29.44 -18.51
CA LEU A 286 -6.82 -28.43 -19.51
C LEU A 286 -5.74 -28.23 -20.57
N SER A 287 -4.49 -28.08 -20.15
CA SER A 287 -3.35 -27.85 -21.03
C SER A 287 -2.08 -28.29 -20.31
N PRO A 288 -1.41 -29.36 -20.78
CA PRO A 288 -0.11 -29.78 -20.28
C PRO A 288 0.97 -28.72 -20.54
N ILE A 289 2.05 -28.76 -19.77
CA ILE A 289 3.24 -27.90 -19.96
C ILE A 289 3.89 -28.17 -21.32
N VAL A 290 4.28 -27.09 -21.99
CA VAL A 290 5.10 -27.15 -23.20
C VAL A 290 6.43 -26.45 -22.90
N ARG A 291 7.52 -27.22 -23.01
CA ARG A 291 8.88 -26.68 -22.80
C ARG A 291 9.41 -26.04 -24.07
N ASP A 292 9.19 -24.76 -24.22
CA ASP A 292 9.93 -23.94 -25.19
C ASP A 292 10.93 -23.08 -24.41
N ALA A 293 11.92 -23.73 -23.73
CA ALA A 293 12.95 -22.98 -23.02
C ALA A 293 13.86 -22.25 -24.02
N PRO A 294 14.04 -20.93 -23.89
CA PRO A 294 14.95 -20.20 -24.75
C PRO A 294 16.37 -20.74 -24.57
N LYS A 295 16.98 -21.19 -25.68
CA LYS A 295 18.37 -21.66 -25.69
C LYS A 295 19.28 -20.43 -25.53
N ASN A 296 20.24 -20.48 -24.59
CA ASN A 296 21.27 -19.45 -24.32
C ASN A 296 20.79 -18.17 -23.62
N LEU A 297 19.99 -18.27 -22.56
CA LEU A 297 19.65 -17.13 -21.71
C LEU A 297 20.78 -16.87 -20.70
N ALA A 298 21.54 -15.79 -20.87
CA ALA A 298 22.52 -15.36 -19.87
C ALA A 298 21.83 -14.54 -18.75
N ILE A 299 21.99 -14.97 -17.50
CA ILE A 299 21.49 -14.24 -16.32
C ILE A 299 22.38 -13.02 -16.06
N ASP A 300 21.78 -11.86 -15.81
CA ASP A 300 22.50 -10.66 -15.36
C ASP A 300 22.69 -10.70 -13.83
N TRP A 301 23.80 -11.31 -13.42
CA TRP A 301 24.15 -11.44 -12.00
C TRP A 301 24.37 -10.10 -11.27
N ALA A 302 24.71 -9.04 -12.00
CA ALA A 302 24.83 -7.72 -11.41
C ALA A 302 23.46 -7.20 -10.92
N ARG A 303 22.40 -7.46 -11.68
CA ARG A 303 21.03 -7.11 -11.25
C ARG A 303 20.57 -7.97 -10.07
N VAL A 304 20.88 -9.26 -10.07
CA VAL A 304 20.60 -10.14 -8.91
C VAL A 304 21.31 -9.61 -7.65
N PHE A 305 22.58 -9.24 -7.77
CA PHE A 305 23.34 -8.65 -6.66
C PHE A 305 22.70 -7.34 -6.15
N ILE A 306 22.23 -6.46 -7.04
CA ILE A 306 21.52 -5.22 -6.66
C ILE A 306 20.25 -5.54 -5.86
N VAL A 307 19.43 -6.50 -6.31
CA VAL A 307 18.24 -6.93 -5.59
C VAL A 307 18.58 -7.41 -4.18
N VAL A 308 19.58 -8.30 -4.05
CA VAL A 308 20.02 -8.81 -2.75
C VAL A 308 20.53 -7.67 -1.85
N LEU A 309 21.32 -6.74 -2.40
CA LEU A 309 21.87 -5.61 -1.63
C LEU A 309 20.75 -4.69 -1.10
N ILE A 310 19.74 -4.38 -1.92
CA ILE A 310 18.60 -3.55 -1.49
C ILE A 310 17.82 -4.24 -0.37
N LEU A 311 17.55 -5.55 -0.49
CA LEU A 311 16.84 -6.33 0.54
C LEU A 311 17.65 -6.40 1.83
N VAL A 312 18.95 -6.68 1.74
CA VAL A 312 19.85 -6.71 2.91
C VAL A 312 19.92 -5.36 3.59
N ALA A 313 20.01 -4.26 2.83
CA ALA A 313 19.99 -2.91 3.39
C ALA A 313 18.70 -2.62 4.16
N ALA A 314 17.53 -2.98 3.59
CA ALA A 314 16.25 -2.84 4.26
C ALA A 314 16.21 -3.63 5.57
N ILE A 315 16.61 -4.91 5.54
CA ILE A 315 16.59 -5.80 6.70
C ILE A 315 17.53 -5.31 7.80
N VAL A 316 18.78 -5.02 7.46
CA VAL A 316 19.79 -4.59 8.44
C VAL A 316 19.37 -3.28 9.13
N VAL A 317 18.92 -2.29 8.36
CA VAL A 317 18.50 -1.01 8.95
C VAL A 317 17.22 -1.16 9.77
N ASN A 318 16.27 -2.00 9.33
CA ASN A 318 15.07 -2.23 10.10
C ASN A 318 15.39 -2.93 11.44
N VAL A 319 16.20 -4.00 11.43
CA VAL A 319 16.62 -4.68 12.68
C VAL A 319 17.34 -3.70 13.59
N TYR A 320 18.30 -2.91 13.06
CA TYR A 320 19.03 -1.92 13.84
C TYR A 320 18.10 -0.88 14.49
N VAL A 321 17.15 -0.34 13.72
CA VAL A 321 16.22 0.69 14.22
C VAL A 321 15.19 0.11 15.19
N ASN A 322 14.60 -1.05 14.91
CA ASN A 322 13.50 -1.57 15.75
C ASN A 322 13.98 -2.36 16.98
N VAL A 323 15.16 -2.99 16.92
CA VAL A 323 15.68 -3.82 18.02
C VAL A 323 16.68 -3.05 18.86
N GLU A 324 17.67 -2.40 18.24
CA GLU A 324 18.75 -1.73 18.94
C GLU A 324 18.39 -0.28 19.36
N HIS A 325 17.64 0.44 18.54
CA HIS A 325 17.34 1.86 18.70
C HIS A 325 15.89 2.22 18.40
N PRO A 326 14.88 1.65 19.13
CA PRO A 326 13.45 1.87 18.84
C PRO A 326 13.05 3.35 18.94
N GLU A 327 13.77 4.17 19.73
CA GLU A 327 13.54 5.62 19.85
C GLU A 327 13.86 6.41 18.55
N LEU A 328 14.64 5.84 17.64
CA LEU A 328 14.91 6.43 16.33
C LEU A 328 13.77 6.16 15.35
N GLY A 329 13.06 5.04 15.51
CA GLY A 329 12.03 4.57 14.61
C GLY A 329 10.87 5.55 14.41
N ASP A 330 10.61 6.42 15.40
CA ASP A 330 9.53 7.42 15.33
C ASP A 330 10.00 8.80 14.86
N ARG A 331 11.31 8.97 14.65
CA ARG A 331 11.90 10.27 14.30
C ARG A 331 12.12 10.46 12.81
N PHE A 332 12.47 9.39 12.10
CA PHE A 332 12.86 9.48 10.69
C PHE A 332 12.60 8.15 9.96
N PRO A 333 12.20 8.16 8.67
CA PRO A 333 11.94 6.97 7.87
C PRO A 333 13.24 6.28 7.41
N PHE A 334 14.01 5.73 8.35
CA PHE A 334 15.35 5.17 8.10
C PHE A 334 15.33 3.99 7.11
N ILE A 335 14.29 3.15 7.15
CA ILE A 335 14.23 1.95 6.33
C ILE A 335 14.04 2.35 4.85
N GLY A 336 13.10 3.25 4.59
CA GLY A 336 12.91 3.81 3.26
C GLY A 336 14.16 4.53 2.74
N ALA A 337 14.81 5.33 3.60
CA ALA A 337 16.07 6.02 3.25
C ALA A 337 17.18 5.03 2.90
N ALA A 338 17.32 3.91 3.62
CA ALA A 338 18.31 2.88 3.35
C ALA A 338 18.09 2.20 2.00
N VAL A 339 16.82 1.85 1.68
CA VAL A 339 16.47 1.28 0.37
C VAL A 339 16.83 2.24 -0.76
N TRP A 340 16.47 3.51 -0.64
CA TRP A 340 16.78 4.51 -1.65
C TRP A 340 18.29 4.78 -1.77
N LEU A 341 19.02 4.80 -0.65
CA LEU A 341 20.47 4.91 -0.67
C LEU A 341 21.10 3.73 -1.42
N ALA A 342 20.66 2.50 -1.12
CA ALA A 342 21.15 1.29 -1.80
C ALA A 342 20.87 1.35 -3.32
N ILE A 343 19.65 1.77 -3.72
CA ILE A 343 19.29 1.96 -5.13
C ILE A 343 20.24 2.97 -5.79
N LEU A 344 20.41 4.15 -5.18
CA LEU A 344 21.24 5.23 -5.74
C LEU A 344 22.73 4.85 -5.86
N VAL A 345 23.26 4.13 -4.87
CA VAL A 345 24.65 3.61 -4.90
C VAL A 345 24.84 2.60 -6.03
N CYS A 346 23.79 1.85 -6.37
CA CYS A 346 23.84 0.85 -7.43
C CYS A 346 23.62 1.40 -8.85
N VAL A 347 23.20 2.67 -9.01
CA VAL A 347 22.97 3.29 -10.34
C VAL A 347 24.17 3.15 -11.30
N PRO A 348 25.45 3.29 -10.87
CA PRO A 348 26.59 3.11 -11.77
C PRO A 348 26.74 1.68 -12.30
N LEU A 349 26.30 0.66 -11.52
CA LEU A 349 26.37 -0.75 -11.93
C LEU A 349 25.30 -1.06 -12.98
N ARG A 350 24.05 -0.72 -12.68
CA ARG A 350 22.89 -0.89 -13.57
C ARG A 350 21.86 0.20 -13.29
N LYS A 351 21.46 0.92 -14.32
CA LYS A 351 20.44 1.96 -14.21
C LYS A 351 19.09 1.34 -13.80
N PRO A 352 18.42 1.88 -12.77
CA PRO A 352 17.05 1.50 -12.44
C PRO A 352 16.07 1.89 -13.56
N ALA A 353 14.98 1.18 -13.66
CA ALA A 353 13.91 1.49 -14.58
C ALA A 353 13.02 2.64 -14.05
N TRP A 354 13.53 3.86 -14.10
CA TRP A 354 12.83 5.05 -13.59
C TRP A 354 11.42 5.26 -14.17
N GLY A 355 11.14 4.67 -15.33
CA GLY A 355 9.82 4.68 -15.96
C GLY A 355 8.72 3.98 -15.16
N GLU A 356 9.08 3.13 -14.19
CA GLU A 356 8.12 2.46 -13.30
C GLU A 356 7.58 3.38 -12.19
N LEU A 357 8.33 4.43 -11.83
CA LEU A 357 7.97 5.32 -10.72
C LEU A 357 6.59 5.99 -10.84
N PRO A 358 6.14 6.50 -12.01
CA PRO A 358 4.81 7.09 -12.12
C PRO A 358 3.67 6.10 -11.83
N GLY A 359 3.86 4.84 -12.20
CA GLY A 359 2.92 3.76 -11.88
C GLY A 359 2.92 3.43 -10.40
N ALA A 360 4.11 3.21 -9.84
CA ALA A 360 4.32 2.93 -8.42
C ALA A 360 3.81 4.08 -7.54
N PHE A 361 4.03 5.34 -7.93
CA PHE A 361 3.52 6.51 -7.22
C PHE A 361 1.99 6.50 -7.10
N ARG A 362 1.27 6.22 -8.19
CA ARG A 362 -0.20 6.15 -8.16
C ARG A 362 -0.69 5.03 -7.25
N GLY A 363 -0.03 3.86 -7.33
CA GLY A 363 -0.30 2.74 -6.44
C GLY A 363 -0.04 3.09 -4.97
N SER A 364 1.09 3.73 -4.69
CA SER A 364 1.44 4.15 -3.33
C SER A 364 0.46 5.19 -2.77
N VAL A 365 0.06 6.20 -3.55
CA VAL A 365 -0.96 7.19 -3.12
C VAL A 365 -2.29 6.50 -2.81
N PHE A 366 -2.71 5.55 -3.64
CA PHE A 366 -3.89 4.73 -3.39
C PHE A 366 -3.80 4.01 -2.03
N LEU A 367 -2.73 3.24 -1.82
CA LEU A 367 -2.54 2.44 -0.61
C LEU A 367 -2.42 3.31 0.65
N LEU A 368 -1.62 4.38 0.60
CA LEU A 368 -1.44 5.28 1.73
C LEU A 368 -2.72 6.05 2.09
N SER A 369 -3.57 6.36 1.11
CA SER A 369 -4.87 6.95 1.40
C SER A 369 -5.75 6.00 2.23
N LEU A 370 -5.71 4.70 1.95
CA LEU A 370 -6.45 3.70 2.73
C LEU A 370 -5.83 3.45 4.11
N VAL A 371 -4.49 3.44 4.20
CA VAL A 371 -3.77 3.32 5.49
C VAL A 371 -4.10 4.49 6.41
N LEU A 372 -4.01 5.73 5.91
CA LEU A 372 -4.38 6.92 6.66
C LEU A 372 -5.86 6.94 7.05
N ALA A 373 -6.75 6.48 6.16
CA ALA A 373 -8.17 6.36 6.50
C ALA A 373 -8.39 5.35 7.63
N ALA A 374 -7.70 4.20 7.58
CA ALA A 374 -7.77 3.16 8.60
C ALA A 374 -7.21 3.62 9.96
N SER A 375 -6.09 4.38 9.98
CA SER A 375 -5.47 4.88 11.22
C SER A 375 -6.38 5.84 11.99
N MET A 376 -7.31 6.50 11.30
CA MET A 376 -8.27 7.42 11.92
C MET A 376 -9.49 6.72 12.54
N MET A 377 -9.62 5.39 12.38
CA MET A 377 -10.81 4.67 12.86
C MET A 377 -10.82 4.53 14.39
N PRO A 378 -12.01 4.57 15.03
CA PRO A 378 -12.16 4.38 16.47
C PRO A 378 -12.04 2.89 16.83
N VAL A 379 -10.82 2.34 16.76
CA VAL A 379 -10.53 0.89 16.92
C VAL A 379 -11.02 0.31 18.25
N ARG A 380 -11.22 1.14 19.28
CA ARG A 380 -11.81 0.70 20.56
C ARG A 380 -13.25 0.22 20.46
N ALA A 381 -13.95 0.52 19.36
CA ALA A 381 -15.30 0.06 19.09
C ALA A 381 -15.33 -1.28 18.33
N LEU A 382 -14.17 -1.82 17.93
CA LEU A 382 -14.07 -3.14 17.32
C LEU A 382 -14.17 -4.25 18.36
N PRO A 383 -14.62 -5.47 17.98
CA PRO A 383 -14.56 -6.64 18.83
C PRO A 383 -13.12 -6.91 19.30
N ASP A 384 -12.95 -7.38 20.53
CA ASP A 384 -11.64 -7.72 21.07
C ASP A 384 -10.87 -8.70 20.17
N ALA A 385 -9.56 -8.46 20.05
CA ALA A 385 -8.68 -9.30 19.25
C ALA A 385 -8.73 -10.76 19.74
N SER A 386 -8.99 -11.67 18.84
CA SER A 386 -9.08 -13.11 19.09
C SER A 386 -8.82 -13.88 17.81
N TRP A 387 -8.54 -15.18 17.92
CA TRP A 387 -8.36 -16.02 16.75
C TRP A 387 -9.62 -16.08 15.84
N HIS A 388 -10.82 -15.98 16.42
CA HIS A 388 -12.07 -15.92 15.64
C HIS A 388 -12.15 -14.64 14.80
N VAL A 389 -11.77 -13.50 15.41
CA VAL A 389 -11.71 -12.21 14.70
C VAL A 389 -10.65 -12.26 13.62
N ALA A 390 -9.45 -12.81 13.90
CA ALA A 390 -8.39 -12.97 12.92
C ALA A 390 -8.83 -13.86 11.74
N LEU A 391 -9.47 -15.00 12.00
CA LEU A 391 -10.04 -15.86 10.96
C LEU A 391 -11.09 -15.11 10.11
N THR A 392 -11.94 -14.31 10.77
CA THR A 392 -12.97 -13.51 10.08
C THR A 392 -12.34 -12.43 9.21
N LEU A 393 -11.24 -11.78 9.66
CA LEU A 393 -10.51 -10.78 8.88
C LEU A 393 -10.04 -11.32 7.52
N GLY A 394 -9.67 -12.59 7.41
CA GLY A 394 -9.30 -13.17 6.13
C GLY A 394 -10.49 -13.32 5.16
N PHE A 395 -11.70 -13.61 5.64
CA PHE A 395 -12.89 -13.57 4.80
C PHE A 395 -13.27 -12.14 4.39
N VAL A 396 -13.04 -11.18 5.28
CA VAL A 396 -13.22 -9.75 4.95
C VAL A 396 -12.17 -9.32 3.91
N SER A 397 -10.92 -9.80 4.04
CA SER A 397 -9.85 -9.56 3.06
C SER A 397 -10.13 -10.15 1.68
N ALA A 398 -10.97 -11.18 1.59
CA ALA A 398 -11.41 -11.70 0.29
C ALA A 398 -12.23 -10.68 -0.53
N VAL A 399 -12.86 -9.71 0.14
CA VAL A 399 -13.71 -8.69 -0.48
C VAL A 399 -13.03 -7.32 -0.50
N PHE A 400 -12.21 -7.03 0.51
CA PHE A 400 -11.50 -5.77 0.67
C PHE A 400 -10.00 -6.01 0.62
N ASP A 401 -9.24 -5.03 0.12
CA ASP A 401 -7.78 -5.11 0.07
C ASP A 401 -7.19 -5.40 1.47
N ASN A 402 -6.13 -6.21 1.51
CA ASN A 402 -5.48 -6.66 2.75
C ASN A 402 -4.84 -5.51 3.55
N ILE A 403 -4.34 -4.47 2.90
CA ILE A 403 -3.57 -3.39 3.53
C ILE A 403 -4.38 -2.58 4.55
N PRO A 404 -5.60 -2.05 4.25
CA PRO A 404 -6.37 -1.30 5.23
C PRO A 404 -6.82 -2.15 6.43
N LEU A 405 -7.03 -3.45 6.25
CA LEU A 405 -7.38 -4.36 7.34
C LEU A 405 -6.20 -4.59 8.29
N THR A 406 -4.99 -4.71 7.73
CA THR A 406 -3.76 -4.78 8.52
C THR A 406 -3.52 -3.48 9.30
N ALA A 407 -3.75 -2.31 8.70
CA ALA A 407 -3.67 -1.03 9.39
C ALA A 407 -4.63 -0.97 10.59
N LEU A 408 -5.89 -1.38 10.41
CA LEU A 408 -6.86 -1.46 11.51
C LEU A 408 -6.39 -2.39 12.62
N ALA A 409 -5.88 -3.59 12.28
CA ALA A 409 -5.39 -4.55 13.26
C ALA A 409 -4.19 -4.00 14.05
N LEU A 410 -3.27 -3.30 13.38
CA LEU A 410 -2.11 -2.65 14.02
C LEU A 410 -2.53 -1.57 15.01
N HIS A 411 -3.50 -0.73 14.65
CA HIS A 411 -4.01 0.31 15.54
C HIS A 411 -4.84 -0.26 16.70
N GLN A 412 -5.52 -1.39 16.50
CA GLN A 412 -6.25 -2.07 17.57
C GLN A 412 -5.31 -2.78 18.54
N GLY A 413 -4.29 -3.47 18.05
CA GLY A 413 -3.37 -4.28 18.83
C GLY A 413 -4.00 -5.57 19.40
N GLY A 414 -3.22 -6.34 20.19
CA GLY A 414 -3.70 -7.51 20.89
C GLY A 414 -3.90 -8.76 20.03
N TYR A 415 -3.40 -8.76 18.81
CA TYR A 415 -3.43 -9.90 17.91
C TYR A 415 -2.17 -10.76 18.02
N ASP A 416 -2.30 -12.00 17.62
CA ASP A 416 -1.19 -12.83 17.19
C ASP A 416 -0.85 -12.50 15.73
N TRP A 417 0.34 -11.95 15.52
CA TRP A 417 0.70 -11.34 14.22
C TRP A 417 0.97 -12.36 13.12
N GLY A 418 1.38 -13.58 13.47
CA GLY A 418 1.50 -14.68 12.52
C GLY A 418 0.13 -15.05 11.94
N PHE A 419 -0.90 -15.12 12.79
CA PHE A 419 -2.28 -15.39 12.36
C PHE A 419 -2.87 -14.26 11.53
N VAL A 420 -2.63 -12.99 11.91
CA VAL A 420 -3.10 -11.85 11.11
C VAL A 420 -2.40 -11.80 9.75
N ALA A 421 -1.07 -12.02 9.72
CA ALA A 421 -0.29 -12.04 8.49
C ALA A 421 -0.81 -13.09 7.51
N PHE A 422 -1.04 -14.32 7.99
CA PHE A 422 -1.65 -15.36 7.16
C PHE A 422 -3.09 -15.03 6.78
N ALA A 423 -3.94 -14.68 7.75
CA ALA A 423 -5.36 -14.45 7.51
C ALA A 423 -5.60 -13.34 6.50
N VAL A 424 -5.01 -12.17 6.72
CA VAL A 424 -5.25 -11.01 5.88
C VAL A 424 -4.51 -11.13 4.54
N GLY A 425 -3.24 -11.58 4.56
CA GLY A 425 -2.44 -11.75 3.35
C GLY A 425 -3.02 -12.83 2.43
N PHE A 426 -3.21 -14.05 2.93
CA PHE A 426 -3.73 -15.16 2.11
C PHE A 426 -5.22 -15.00 1.79
N GLY A 427 -6.03 -14.45 2.73
CA GLY A 427 -7.48 -14.30 2.58
C GLY A 427 -7.90 -13.57 1.32
N GLY A 428 -7.14 -12.55 0.91
CA GLY A 428 -7.34 -11.81 -0.33
C GLY A 428 -7.28 -12.65 -1.61
N SER A 429 -6.81 -13.91 -1.53
CA SER A 429 -6.73 -14.81 -2.69
C SER A 429 -8.07 -15.49 -3.05
N MET A 430 -9.03 -15.49 -2.13
CA MET A 430 -10.30 -16.22 -2.31
C MET A 430 -11.19 -15.62 -3.39
N ILE A 431 -11.04 -14.32 -3.71
CA ILE A 431 -11.72 -13.64 -4.80
C ILE A 431 -10.69 -12.87 -5.63
N TRP A 432 -10.87 -12.78 -6.95
CA TRP A 432 -9.89 -12.21 -7.88
C TRP A 432 -9.51 -10.73 -7.58
N PHE A 433 -10.40 -9.96 -6.95
CA PHE A 433 -10.16 -8.56 -6.59
C PHE A 433 -9.85 -8.34 -5.10
N GLY A 434 -9.80 -9.41 -4.29
CA GLY A 434 -9.54 -9.32 -2.85
C GLY A 434 -8.09 -8.95 -2.50
N SER A 435 -7.18 -9.01 -3.48
CA SER A 435 -5.79 -8.53 -3.32
C SER A 435 -5.31 -7.82 -4.58
N SER A 436 -4.36 -6.91 -4.39
CA SER A 436 -3.70 -6.20 -5.49
C SER A 436 -3.02 -7.15 -6.48
N ALA A 437 -2.49 -8.30 -6.02
CA ALA A 437 -1.94 -9.37 -6.86
C ALA A 437 -3.01 -10.00 -7.77
N GLY A 438 -4.20 -10.26 -7.25
CA GLY A 438 -5.32 -10.79 -8.02
C GLY A 438 -5.83 -9.81 -9.08
N VAL A 439 -5.95 -8.52 -8.73
CA VAL A 439 -6.30 -7.46 -9.68
C VAL A 439 -5.27 -7.35 -10.80
N ALA A 440 -3.97 -7.36 -10.46
CA ALA A 440 -2.88 -7.28 -11.44
C ALA A 440 -2.88 -8.49 -12.39
N LEU A 441 -3.03 -9.71 -11.87
CA LEU A 441 -3.11 -10.93 -12.68
C LEU A 441 -4.34 -10.92 -13.60
N SER A 442 -5.49 -10.42 -13.12
CA SER A 442 -6.71 -10.31 -13.91
C SER A 442 -6.62 -9.30 -15.09
N ASN A 443 -5.65 -8.38 -15.04
CA ASN A 443 -5.35 -7.50 -16.18
C ASN A 443 -4.61 -8.26 -17.30
N LEU A 444 -3.79 -9.26 -16.95
CA LEU A 444 -3.14 -10.14 -17.94
C LEU A 444 -4.11 -11.21 -18.49
N PHE A 445 -5.07 -11.65 -17.68
CA PHE A 445 -6.04 -12.71 -17.97
C PHE A 445 -7.46 -12.24 -17.66
N PRO A 446 -8.08 -11.42 -18.52
CA PRO A 446 -9.41 -10.84 -18.27
C PRO A 446 -10.53 -11.86 -18.05
N GLU A 447 -10.36 -13.09 -18.55
CA GLU A 447 -11.26 -14.22 -18.34
C GLU A 447 -11.40 -14.63 -16.86
N SER A 448 -10.44 -14.25 -16.02
CA SER A 448 -10.46 -14.51 -14.58
C SER A 448 -11.41 -13.61 -13.78
N ARG A 449 -11.96 -12.53 -14.37
CA ARG A 449 -12.74 -11.50 -13.67
C ARG A 449 -14.15 -11.91 -13.24
N SER A 450 -14.52 -13.18 -13.36
CA SER A 450 -15.80 -13.68 -12.88
C SER A 450 -15.68 -14.23 -11.46
N VAL A 451 -16.32 -13.60 -10.48
CA VAL A 451 -16.34 -14.04 -9.08
C VAL A 451 -16.85 -15.48 -8.95
N PHE A 452 -17.96 -15.80 -9.64
CA PHE A 452 -18.53 -17.14 -9.59
C PHE A 452 -17.59 -18.20 -10.18
N ALA A 453 -16.98 -17.92 -11.33
CA ALA A 453 -16.02 -18.83 -11.95
C ALA A 453 -14.73 -18.99 -11.11
N TRP A 454 -14.28 -17.90 -10.46
CA TRP A 454 -13.14 -17.91 -9.54
C TRP A 454 -13.42 -18.80 -8.33
N LEU A 455 -14.54 -18.61 -7.64
CA LEU A 455 -14.93 -19.42 -6.49
C LEU A 455 -15.17 -20.89 -6.87
N LYS A 456 -15.84 -21.15 -8.00
CA LYS A 456 -16.10 -22.52 -8.48
C LYS A 456 -14.80 -23.22 -8.90
N GLY A 457 -13.91 -22.56 -9.64
CA GLY A 457 -12.64 -23.13 -10.10
C GLY A 457 -11.59 -23.21 -9.01
N GLY A 458 -11.52 -22.18 -8.14
CA GLY A 458 -10.55 -22.00 -7.08
C GLY A 458 -11.06 -22.36 -5.67
N TRP A 459 -12.11 -23.15 -5.53
CA TRP A 459 -12.68 -23.54 -4.23
C TRP A 459 -11.64 -24.09 -3.23
N HIS A 460 -10.60 -24.76 -3.75
CA HIS A 460 -9.49 -25.29 -2.96
C HIS A 460 -8.68 -24.20 -2.24
N VAL A 461 -8.69 -22.95 -2.74
CA VAL A 461 -8.01 -21.82 -2.07
C VAL A 461 -8.75 -21.44 -0.79
N ALA A 462 -10.09 -21.33 -0.81
CA ALA A 462 -10.87 -21.03 0.38
C ALA A 462 -10.81 -22.18 1.41
N LEU A 463 -10.82 -23.43 0.94
CA LEU A 463 -10.61 -24.59 1.84
C LEU A 463 -9.22 -24.55 2.47
N ALA A 464 -8.18 -24.26 1.68
CA ALA A 464 -6.80 -24.20 2.16
C ALA A 464 -6.60 -23.06 3.18
N TYR A 465 -7.30 -21.94 3.02
CA TYR A 465 -7.33 -20.86 4.01
C TYR A 465 -7.80 -21.36 5.38
N VAL A 466 -8.99 -21.95 5.43
CA VAL A 466 -9.59 -22.42 6.70
C VAL A 466 -8.76 -23.53 7.34
N VAL A 467 -8.38 -24.53 6.54
CA VAL A 467 -7.59 -25.67 7.04
C VAL A 467 -6.19 -25.23 7.49
N GLY A 468 -5.52 -24.35 6.72
CA GLY A 468 -4.21 -23.80 7.08
C GLY A 468 -4.26 -23.00 8.39
N PHE A 469 -5.28 -22.13 8.53
CA PHE A 469 -5.48 -21.34 9.76
C PHE A 469 -5.73 -22.25 10.99
N LEU A 470 -6.63 -23.21 10.88
CA LEU A 470 -6.93 -24.14 11.99
C LEU A 470 -5.75 -25.06 12.29
N PHE A 471 -4.98 -25.46 11.29
CA PHE A 471 -3.74 -26.22 11.49
C PHE A 471 -2.71 -25.40 12.28
N MET A 472 -2.46 -24.17 11.89
CA MET A 472 -1.57 -23.26 12.62
C MET A 472 -2.04 -23.08 14.05
N LEU A 473 -3.36 -22.91 14.27
CA LEU A 473 -3.96 -22.80 15.61
C LEU A 473 -3.74 -24.08 16.44
N SER A 474 -3.78 -25.25 15.81
CA SER A 474 -3.56 -26.53 16.53
C SER A 474 -2.10 -26.80 16.85
N VAL A 475 -1.15 -26.30 16.02
CA VAL A 475 0.29 -26.59 16.16
C VAL A 475 1.00 -25.52 16.99
N ILE A 476 0.72 -24.24 16.72
CA ILE A 476 1.38 -23.12 17.41
C ILE A 476 0.53 -22.67 18.60
N GLY A 477 -0.80 -22.62 18.49
CA GLY A 477 -1.68 -21.98 19.45
C GLY A 477 -1.84 -20.49 19.18
N TRP A 478 -2.68 -19.82 19.99
CA TRP A 478 -2.92 -18.38 19.87
C TRP A 478 -2.10 -17.64 20.94
N HIS A 479 -1.12 -16.83 20.53
CA HIS A 479 -0.20 -16.09 21.41
C HIS A 479 -0.17 -14.60 21.02
N PRO A 480 -1.13 -13.79 21.51
CA PRO A 480 -1.19 -12.38 21.15
C PRO A 480 0.01 -11.60 21.67
N ASP A 481 0.68 -10.89 20.77
CA ASP A 481 1.85 -10.06 21.05
C ASP A 481 1.53 -8.59 20.87
N GLN A 482 2.07 -7.74 21.74
CA GLN A 482 2.07 -6.29 21.50
C GLN A 482 3.28 -5.93 20.62
N PRO A 483 3.10 -5.07 19.59
CA PRO A 483 4.24 -4.55 18.85
C PRO A 483 5.24 -3.87 19.80
N LEU A 484 6.54 -4.04 19.55
CA LEU A 484 7.62 -3.52 20.42
C LEU A 484 7.46 -2.04 20.77
N ARG A 485 6.98 -1.23 19.83
CA ARG A 485 6.78 0.21 20.04
C ARG A 485 5.63 0.53 21.00
N THR A 486 4.56 -0.24 20.97
CA THR A 486 3.39 -0.02 21.83
C THR A 486 3.66 -0.47 23.26
N SER A 487 4.45 -1.52 23.44
CA SER A 487 4.82 -2.02 24.78
C SER A 487 5.69 -1.05 25.57
N GLN A 488 6.57 -0.30 24.89
CA GLN A 488 7.41 0.70 25.54
C GLN A 488 6.61 1.94 25.97
N ALA A 489 5.63 2.39 25.15
CA ALA A 489 4.75 3.50 25.53
C ALA A 489 3.89 3.17 26.76
N SER A 490 3.38 1.94 26.86
CA SER A 490 2.63 1.46 28.04
C SER A 490 3.50 1.28 29.28
N GLY A 491 4.75 0.85 29.14
CA GLY A 491 5.72 0.73 30.24
C GLY A 491 6.09 2.09 30.87
N VAL A 492 6.24 3.13 30.05
CA VAL A 492 6.49 4.50 30.54
C VAL A 492 5.27 5.08 31.25
N SER A 493 4.05 4.77 30.80
CA SER A 493 2.82 5.21 31.46
C SER A 493 2.61 4.53 32.84
N GLN A 494 3.00 3.27 33.00
CA GLN A 494 2.91 2.57 34.29
C GLN A 494 3.99 3.01 35.29
N ALA A 495 5.16 3.41 34.83
CA ALA A 495 6.23 3.92 35.70
C ALA A 495 5.94 5.31 36.27
N HIS A 496 4.94 6.05 35.76
CA HIS A 496 4.56 7.40 36.22
C HIS A 496 3.28 7.42 37.07
N GLN A 497 2.70 6.27 37.44
CA GLN A 497 1.67 6.23 38.48
C GLN A 497 2.35 6.24 39.86
N PRO A 498 2.27 7.35 40.64
CA PRO A 498 2.77 7.34 42.01
C PRO A 498 1.95 6.33 42.80
N SER A 499 2.64 5.43 43.48
CA SER A 499 2.05 4.44 44.39
C SER A 499 1.31 5.12 45.52
N LEU A 500 0.03 5.45 45.31
CA LEU A 500 -0.90 5.81 46.35
C LEU A 500 -1.59 4.52 46.87
N ALA A 501 -0.85 3.71 47.58
CA ALA A 501 -1.45 2.71 48.45
C ALA A 501 -0.39 2.10 49.39
N ARG A 502 -0.20 2.74 50.55
CA ARG A 502 -0.06 2.04 51.85
C ARG A 502 0.01 3.07 52.98
N VAL A 503 -1.15 3.47 53.43
CA VAL A 503 -1.35 3.81 54.82
C VAL A 503 -2.59 3.00 55.27
N ARG A 504 -2.34 1.93 55.83
CA ARG A 504 -2.84 1.09 56.90
C ARG A 504 -2.83 -0.38 56.57
#